data_aab5b3ae873e9d994446adca15f0d388
#
_entry.id   aab5b3ae873e9d994446adca15f0d388
#
_cell.length_a   1.000
_cell.length_b   1.000
_cell.length_c   1.000
_cell.angle_alpha   90.00
_cell.angle_beta   90.00
_cell.angle_gamma   90.00
#
_symmetry.space_group_name_H-M   'P 1'
#
loop_
_entity.id
_entity.type
_entity.pdbx_description
1 polymer ?
#
loop_
_entity_poly.entity_id
_entity_poly.type
_entity_poly.pdbx_seq_one_letter_code
_entity_poly.pdbx_strand_id
1 'polypeptide(L)'
;MSARAGLSSVEDDTVSGQLVVAQDLPWPPSVNDFYPPAVAGPWVTKFTLMVWLAVGLVIIFYMAAYRNPKLVPSKGQWLAESVYGLVRDNITREQMGNAGIRFAPYFTVLFSFILVTNIFSIVPGLQISPNSHIAFPIVLAAISYVLYLAVGIRKHGLVKYLKMTLIMPGVPWPMHFLLVPIEFLQNFINRPVTLALRLFANMFAGHLLLLVFTVGGFVMLSADNLFVQVTSVFSFAMAIVMAFFEALVAVLQAYVFVTLTANYVGTSLAEEH
;
A
#
# COMPACT_ATOMS: atom_id res chain seq x y z
N MET A 1 -65.71 14.46 -7.73
CA MET A 1 -64.82 15.42 -7.03
C MET A 1 -63.71 14.62 -6.41
N SER A 2 -62.75 14.21 -7.16
CA SER A 2 -61.48 13.64 -6.64
C SER A 2 -60.57 13.29 -7.83
N ALA A 3 -59.82 14.25 -8.37
CA ALA A 3 -58.76 14.01 -9.37
C ALA A 3 -57.89 15.27 -9.54
N ARG A 4 -57.31 15.80 -8.44
CA ARG A 4 -56.36 16.92 -8.51
C ARG A 4 -55.29 16.91 -7.39
N ALA A 5 -54.95 15.76 -6.85
CA ALA A 5 -53.93 15.66 -5.78
C ALA A 5 -52.73 14.76 -6.16
N GLY A 6 -52.44 14.62 -7.44
CA GLY A 6 -51.36 13.71 -7.88
C GLY A 6 -50.28 14.30 -8.78
N LEU A 7 -50.24 15.61 -8.99
CA LEU A 7 -49.30 16.23 -9.95
C LEU A 7 -48.34 17.27 -9.36
N SER A 8 -48.37 17.52 -8.05
CA SER A 8 -47.45 18.48 -7.40
C SER A 8 -46.26 17.84 -6.68
N SER A 9 -46.14 16.51 -6.65
CA SER A 9 -45.07 15.82 -5.94
C SER A 9 -43.91 15.32 -6.83
N VAL A 10 -44.03 15.45 -8.15
CA VAL A 10 -43.00 14.93 -9.10
C VAL A 10 -42.06 16.03 -9.61
N GLU A 11 -42.44 17.30 -9.46
CA GLU A 11 -41.60 18.42 -9.96
C GLU A 11 -40.65 19.01 -8.90
N ASP A 12 -40.89 18.69 -7.60
CA ASP A 12 -40.04 19.16 -6.48
C ASP A 12 -38.83 18.24 -6.21
N ASP A 13 -38.86 17.01 -6.71
CA ASP A 13 -37.80 16.02 -6.48
C ASP A 13 -36.54 16.22 -7.35
N THR A 14 -36.61 17.01 -8.42
CA THR A 14 -35.48 17.20 -9.34
C THR A 14 -34.58 18.40 -9.00
N VAL A 15 -35.04 19.36 -8.22
CA VAL A 15 -34.25 20.52 -7.79
C VAL A 15 -33.64 20.28 -6.40
N SER A 16 -34.30 19.47 -5.56
CA SER A 16 -33.74 19.06 -4.26
C SER A 16 -32.65 17.98 -4.33
N GLY A 17 -32.55 17.24 -5.43
CA GLY A 17 -31.60 16.16 -5.58
C GLY A 17 -30.13 16.57 -5.50
N GLN A 18 -29.78 17.80 -5.81
CA GLN A 18 -28.38 18.29 -5.68
C GLN A 18 -28.06 18.82 -4.28
N LEU A 19 -29.05 19.29 -3.53
CA LEU A 19 -28.86 19.77 -2.15
C LEU A 19 -28.98 18.63 -1.11
N VAL A 20 -29.75 17.58 -1.41
CA VAL A 20 -29.90 16.39 -0.56
C VAL A 20 -28.60 15.60 -0.47
N VAL A 21 -27.78 15.56 -1.53
CA VAL A 21 -26.48 14.86 -1.54
C VAL A 21 -25.48 15.43 -0.53
N ALA A 22 -25.60 16.71 -0.18
CA ALA A 22 -24.68 17.35 0.78
C ALA A 22 -25.14 17.16 2.25
N GLN A 23 -26.44 16.93 2.52
CA GLN A 23 -26.96 16.71 3.87
C GLN A 23 -26.86 15.25 4.34
N ASP A 24 -26.77 14.29 3.41
CA ASP A 24 -26.68 12.86 3.71
C ASP A 24 -25.24 12.31 3.74
N LEU A 25 -24.24 13.19 3.64
CA LEU A 25 -22.83 12.76 3.79
C LEU A 25 -22.58 12.37 5.25
N PRO A 26 -22.16 11.12 5.52
CA PRO A 26 -21.88 10.68 6.89
C PRO A 26 -20.70 11.45 7.46
N TRP A 27 -20.98 12.34 8.41
CA TRP A 27 -19.97 13.10 9.14
C TRP A 27 -20.08 12.84 10.65
N PRO A 28 -18.99 12.47 11.33
CA PRO A 28 -17.63 12.19 10.82
C PRO A 28 -17.56 10.86 10.04
N PRO A 29 -16.63 10.76 9.06
CA PRO A 29 -16.43 9.54 8.30
C PRO A 29 -16.08 8.38 9.24
N SER A 30 -16.76 7.26 9.08
CA SER A 30 -16.59 6.06 9.91
C SER A 30 -15.67 5.03 9.23
N VAL A 31 -15.10 4.12 10.02
CA VAL A 31 -14.29 3.01 9.48
C VAL A 31 -15.10 2.13 8.51
N ASN A 32 -16.41 2.07 8.67
CA ASN A 32 -17.30 1.28 7.79
C ASN A 32 -17.40 1.86 6.38
N ASP A 33 -17.17 3.16 6.20
CA ASP A 33 -17.19 3.83 4.89
C ASP A 33 -16.03 3.38 3.98
N PHE A 34 -15.00 2.74 4.56
CA PHE A 34 -13.87 2.13 3.84
C PHE A 34 -14.18 0.73 3.29
N TYR A 35 -15.32 0.14 3.62
CA TYR A 35 -15.70 -1.19 3.15
C TYR A 35 -16.78 -1.10 2.07
N PRO A 36 -16.41 -0.92 0.79
CA PRO A 36 -17.39 -0.89 -0.28
C PRO A 36 -18.11 -2.23 -0.38
N PRO A 37 -19.40 -2.23 -0.75
CA PRO A 37 -20.19 -3.44 -0.91
C PRO A 37 -19.55 -4.36 -1.98
N ALA A 38 -19.81 -5.66 -1.85
CA ALA A 38 -19.34 -6.65 -2.82
C ALA A 38 -19.95 -6.37 -4.21
N VAL A 39 -19.11 -6.35 -5.25
CA VAL A 39 -19.52 -6.03 -6.63
C VAL A 39 -20.13 -7.25 -7.31
N ALA A 40 -19.59 -8.44 -7.08
CA ALA A 40 -20.05 -9.68 -7.68
C ALA A 40 -19.80 -10.87 -6.74
N GLY A 41 -20.80 -11.22 -5.94
CA GLY A 41 -20.70 -12.31 -4.94
C GLY A 41 -19.79 -11.97 -3.75
N PRO A 42 -19.70 -12.84 -2.74
CA PRO A 42 -19.03 -12.56 -1.47
C PRO A 42 -17.49 -12.40 -1.59
N TRP A 43 -16.89 -12.84 -2.70
CA TRP A 43 -15.44 -12.89 -2.89
C TRP A 43 -14.88 -11.76 -3.76
N VAL A 44 -15.72 -11.09 -4.58
CA VAL A 44 -15.27 -10.06 -5.52
C VAL A 44 -15.67 -8.69 -4.98
N THR A 45 -14.74 -8.09 -4.25
CA THR A 45 -14.85 -6.72 -3.75
C THR A 45 -14.16 -5.74 -4.70
N LYS A 46 -14.42 -4.44 -4.56
CA LYS A 46 -13.68 -3.38 -5.27
C LYS A 46 -12.17 -3.53 -5.10
N PHE A 47 -11.71 -3.91 -3.91
CA PHE A 47 -10.30 -4.15 -3.62
C PHE A 47 -9.71 -5.28 -4.47
N THR A 48 -10.42 -6.40 -4.61
CA THR A 48 -9.96 -7.54 -5.42
C THR A 48 -9.79 -7.14 -6.88
N LEU A 49 -10.74 -6.38 -7.44
CA LEU A 49 -10.65 -5.86 -8.82
C LEU A 49 -9.45 -4.92 -8.99
N MET A 50 -9.18 -4.05 -8.01
CA MET A 50 -8.02 -3.16 -8.04
C MET A 50 -6.69 -3.92 -8.00
N VAL A 51 -6.60 -5.01 -7.22
CA VAL A 51 -5.40 -5.87 -7.23
C VAL A 51 -5.20 -6.51 -8.58
N TRP A 52 -6.25 -7.07 -9.21
CA TRP A 52 -6.16 -7.62 -10.56
C TRP A 52 -5.77 -6.56 -11.59
N LEU A 53 -6.31 -5.35 -11.46
CA LEU A 53 -5.93 -4.21 -12.31
C LEU A 53 -4.45 -3.85 -12.13
N ALA A 54 -3.95 -3.79 -10.89
CA ALA A 54 -2.54 -3.50 -10.60
C ALA A 54 -1.61 -4.57 -11.19
N VAL A 55 -1.95 -5.85 -11.00
CA VAL A 55 -1.19 -6.96 -11.60
C VAL A 55 -1.17 -6.85 -13.12
N GLY A 56 -2.33 -6.62 -13.74
CA GLY A 56 -2.45 -6.44 -15.19
C GLY A 56 -1.61 -5.25 -15.69
N LEU A 57 -1.68 -4.10 -15.02
CA LEU A 57 -0.89 -2.91 -15.37
C LEU A 57 0.62 -3.16 -15.29
N VAL A 58 1.09 -3.81 -14.23
CA VAL A 58 2.52 -4.14 -14.07
C VAL A 58 2.98 -5.09 -15.16
N ILE A 59 2.21 -6.15 -15.44
CA ILE A 59 2.53 -7.11 -16.52
C ILE A 59 2.56 -6.41 -17.89
N ILE A 60 1.51 -5.67 -18.23
CA ILE A 60 1.40 -4.96 -19.50
C ILE A 60 2.55 -3.94 -19.64
N PHE A 61 2.87 -3.20 -18.57
CA PHE A 61 3.95 -2.22 -18.58
C PHE A 61 5.30 -2.86 -18.92
N TYR A 62 5.69 -3.92 -18.22
CA TYR A 62 6.97 -4.59 -18.48
C TYR A 62 6.98 -5.34 -19.82
N MET A 63 5.89 -5.98 -20.22
CA MET A 63 5.78 -6.61 -21.55
C MET A 63 5.87 -5.59 -22.68
N ALA A 64 5.22 -4.43 -22.54
CA ALA A 64 5.30 -3.37 -23.53
C ALA A 64 6.69 -2.72 -23.58
N ALA A 65 7.31 -2.49 -22.43
CA ALA A 65 8.65 -1.90 -22.33
C ALA A 65 9.74 -2.76 -22.97
N TYR A 66 9.65 -4.08 -22.81
CA TYR A 66 10.66 -5.03 -23.31
C TYR A 66 10.25 -5.80 -24.58
N ARG A 67 9.13 -5.45 -25.22
CA ARG A 67 8.68 -6.10 -26.46
C ARG A 67 9.68 -5.98 -27.60
N ASN A 68 10.30 -4.81 -27.76
CA ASN A 68 11.30 -4.53 -28.80
C ASN A 68 12.43 -3.69 -28.18
N PRO A 69 13.36 -4.29 -27.43
CA PRO A 69 14.43 -3.54 -26.76
C PRO A 69 15.36 -2.92 -27.80
N LYS A 70 15.59 -1.61 -27.67
CA LYS A 70 16.48 -0.83 -28.55
C LYS A 70 17.68 -0.35 -27.76
N LEU A 71 18.84 -0.15 -28.44
CA LEU A 71 20.04 0.45 -27.86
C LEU A 71 19.77 1.89 -27.38
N VAL A 72 18.94 2.65 -28.11
CA VAL A 72 18.40 3.93 -27.64
C VAL A 72 17.00 3.66 -27.09
N PRO A 73 16.83 3.66 -25.76
CA PRO A 73 15.57 3.24 -25.16
C PRO A 73 14.41 4.17 -25.49
N SER A 74 13.24 3.61 -25.73
CA SER A 74 11.99 4.37 -25.77
C SER A 74 11.66 4.88 -24.35
N LYS A 75 10.78 5.88 -24.22
CA LYS A 75 10.37 6.44 -22.91
C LYS A 75 9.89 5.35 -21.92
N GLY A 76 9.12 4.36 -22.40
CA GLY A 76 8.66 3.24 -21.58
C GLY A 76 9.81 2.30 -21.16
N GLN A 77 10.70 1.96 -22.10
CA GLN A 77 11.89 1.15 -21.81
C GLN A 77 12.82 1.86 -20.84
N TRP A 78 13.08 3.15 -21.05
CA TRP A 78 13.89 3.97 -20.13
C TRP A 78 13.32 3.98 -18.71
N LEU A 79 12.01 4.14 -18.56
CA LEU A 79 11.36 4.12 -17.25
C LEU A 79 11.49 2.74 -16.57
N ALA A 80 11.27 1.66 -17.32
CA ALA A 80 11.41 0.30 -16.79
C ALA A 80 12.86 -0.01 -16.37
N GLU A 81 13.83 0.40 -17.19
CA GLU A 81 15.27 0.27 -16.89
C GLU A 81 15.69 1.14 -15.70
N SER A 82 15.14 2.35 -15.58
CA SER A 82 15.40 3.25 -14.43
C SER A 82 14.89 2.66 -13.13
N VAL A 83 13.66 2.12 -13.12
CA VAL A 83 13.09 1.44 -11.94
C VAL A 83 13.91 0.19 -11.60
N TYR A 84 14.28 -0.62 -12.61
CA TYR A 84 15.12 -1.78 -12.39
C TYR A 84 16.50 -1.40 -11.84
N GLY A 85 17.14 -0.36 -12.41
CA GLY A 85 18.44 0.15 -11.95
C GLY A 85 18.38 0.65 -10.50
N LEU A 86 17.33 1.43 -10.16
CA LEU A 86 17.13 1.90 -8.79
C LEU A 86 17.03 0.73 -7.80
N VAL A 87 16.20 -0.28 -8.10
CA VAL A 87 16.03 -1.43 -7.22
C VAL A 87 17.29 -2.31 -7.16
N ARG A 88 17.94 -2.52 -8.31
CA ARG A 88 19.17 -3.33 -8.39
C ARG A 88 20.33 -2.72 -7.63
N ASP A 89 20.59 -1.42 -7.87
CA ASP A 89 21.82 -0.78 -7.38
C ASP A 89 21.62 -0.20 -5.98
N ASN A 90 20.52 0.51 -5.71
CA ASN A 90 20.30 1.19 -4.43
C ASN A 90 19.63 0.32 -3.36
N ILE A 91 18.95 -0.78 -3.77
CA ILE A 91 18.32 -1.65 -2.79
C ILE A 91 19.04 -3.00 -2.74
N THR A 92 19.04 -3.73 -3.85
CA THR A 92 19.49 -5.13 -3.83
C THR A 92 20.99 -5.24 -3.59
N ARG A 93 21.79 -4.44 -4.31
CA ARG A 93 23.25 -4.46 -4.17
C ARG A 93 23.70 -3.91 -2.82
N GLU A 94 23.04 -2.86 -2.32
CA GLU A 94 23.37 -2.23 -1.04
C GLU A 94 23.04 -3.15 0.15
N GLN A 95 21.90 -3.84 0.11
CA GLN A 95 21.44 -4.69 1.22
C GLN A 95 22.00 -6.13 1.18
N MET A 96 22.36 -6.63 0.01
CA MET A 96 22.69 -8.05 -0.17
C MET A 96 24.03 -8.27 -0.90
N GLY A 97 24.71 -7.20 -1.31
CA GLY A 97 25.92 -7.29 -2.12
C GLY A 97 25.67 -7.92 -3.50
N ASN A 98 26.75 -8.41 -4.12
CA ASN A 98 26.68 -9.01 -5.46
C ASN A 98 25.85 -10.31 -5.51
N ALA A 99 25.79 -11.06 -4.42
CA ALA A 99 24.98 -12.29 -4.32
C ALA A 99 23.48 -12.04 -4.42
N GLY A 100 23.06 -10.83 -4.07
CA GLY A 100 21.66 -10.41 -4.11
C GLY A 100 21.12 -10.07 -5.51
N ILE A 101 21.99 -9.74 -6.47
CA ILE A 101 21.57 -9.25 -7.80
C ILE A 101 20.59 -10.20 -8.51
N ARG A 102 20.69 -11.49 -8.26
CA ARG A 102 19.76 -12.50 -8.79
C ARG A 102 18.30 -12.30 -8.34
N PHE A 103 18.08 -11.60 -7.23
CA PHE A 103 16.75 -11.28 -6.71
C PHE A 103 16.23 -9.91 -7.18
N ALA A 104 17.05 -9.11 -7.87
CA ALA A 104 16.67 -7.79 -8.36
C ALA A 104 15.38 -7.80 -9.22
N PRO A 105 15.14 -8.76 -10.14
CA PRO A 105 13.89 -8.80 -10.90
C PRO A 105 12.66 -8.98 -9.99
N TYR A 106 12.74 -9.84 -8.97
CA TYR A 106 11.67 -10.04 -8.01
C TYR A 106 11.35 -8.76 -7.23
N PHE A 107 12.38 -8.11 -6.69
CA PHE A 107 12.22 -6.86 -5.94
C PHE A 107 11.70 -5.72 -6.82
N THR A 108 12.07 -5.69 -8.10
CA THR A 108 11.56 -4.70 -9.05
C THR A 108 10.06 -4.87 -9.29
N VAL A 109 9.60 -6.10 -9.49
CA VAL A 109 8.17 -6.39 -9.65
C VAL A 109 7.41 -6.06 -8.37
N LEU A 110 7.95 -6.44 -7.21
CA LEU A 110 7.36 -6.14 -5.90
C LEU A 110 7.25 -4.64 -5.66
N PHE A 111 8.31 -3.88 -5.96
CA PHE A 111 8.33 -2.42 -5.88
C PHE A 111 7.25 -1.81 -6.77
N SER A 112 7.22 -2.20 -8.03
CA SER A 112 6.26 -1.67 -9.01
C SER A 112 4.82 -2.00 -8.63
N PHE A 113 4.56 -3.20 -8.13
CA PHE A 113 3.24 -3.60 -7.67
C PHE A 113 2.76 -2.78 -6.48
N ILE A 114 3.60 -2.62 -5.44
CA ILE A 114 3.26 -1.81 -4.27
C ILE A 114 3.09 -0.35 -4.66
N LEU A 115 3.94 0.17 -5.53
CA LEU A 115 3.85 1.55 -6.01
C LEU A 115 2.52 1.79 -6.74
N VAL A 116 2.14 0.91 -7.68
CA VAL A 116 0.89 1.04 -8.43
C VAL A 116 -0.33 0.94 -7.51
N THR A 117 -0.35 -0.02 -6.59
CA THR A 117 -1.45 -0.17 -5.64
C THR A 117 -1.58 1.01 -4.69
N ASN A 118 -0.47 1.63 -4.28
CA ASN A 118 -0.47 2.82 -3.45
C ASN A 118 -0.94 4.07 -4.22
N ILE A 119 -0.52 4.22 -5.48
CA ILE A 119 -0.93 5.35 -6.32
C ILE A 119 -2.44 5.35 -6.58
N PHE A 120 -3.11 4.20 -6.54
CA PHE A 120 -4.57 4.13 -6.73
C PHE A 120 -5.36 4.95 -5.71
N SER A 121 -4.82 5.21 -4.52
CA SER A 121 -5.47 6.08 -3.53
C SER A 121 -5.61 7.53 -4.00
N ILE A 122 -4.68 7.99 -4.85
CA ILE A 122 -4.59 9.38 -5.29
C ILE A 122 -5.35 9.60 -6.60
N VAL A 123 -5.54 8.53 -7.41
CA VAL A 123 -6.18 8.62 -8.72
C VAL A 123 -7.67 8.92 -8.57
N PRO A 124 -8.17 10.06 -9.11
CA PRO A 124 -9.59 10.38 -9.09
C PRO A 124 -10.42 9.26 -9.75
N GLY A 125 -11.47 8.82 -9.07
CA GLY A 125 -12.33 7.72 -9.52
C GLY A 125 -11.97 6.35 -8.93
N LEU A 126 -10.71 6.06 -8.61
CA LEU A 126 -10.31 4.88 -7.85
C LEU A 126 -10.37 5.16 -6.35
N GLN A 127 -9.67 6.19 -5.91
CA GLN A 127 -9.69 6.80 -4.56
C GLN A 127 -9.53 5.85 -3.35
N ILE A 128 -9.24 4.58 -3.56
CA ILE A 128 -9.04 3.60 -2.50
C ILE A 128 -7.86 2.70 -2.90
N SER A 129 -6.84 2.63 -2.05
CA SER A 129 -5.76 1.66 -2.22
C SER A 129 -6.19 0.28 -1.68
N PRO A 130 -5.91 -0.83 -2.38
CA PRO A 130 -6.06 -2.16 -1.79
C PRO A 130 -5.30 -2.31 -0.47
N ASN A 131 -4.18 -1.62 -0.32
CA ASN A 131 -3.33 -1.69 0.86
C ASN A 131 -3.93 -0.97 2.09
N SER A 132 -5.02 -0.21 1.94
CA SER A 132 -5.81 0.30 3.06
C SER A 132 -6.68 -0.77 3.73
N HIS A 133 -6.81 -1.96 3.13
CA HIS A 133 -7.42 -3.12 3.76
C HIS A 133 -6.34 -4.08 4.25
N ILE A 134 -6.28 -4.35 5.55
CA ILE A 134 -5.18 -5.06 6.23
C ILE A 134 -4.84 -6.44 5.62
N ALA A 135 -5.80 -7.11 4.99
CA ALA A 135 -5.60 -8.43 4.39
C ALA A 135 -4.51 -8.42 3.28
N PHE A 136 -4.47 -7.37 2.44
CA PHE A 136 -3.49 -7.30 1.35
C PHE A 136 -2.06 -7.06 1.83
N PRO A 137 -1.77 -6.11 2.73
CA PRO A 137 -0.48 -5.99 3.37
C PRO A 137 0.00 -7.26 4.08
N ILE A 138 -0.90 -8.00 4.74
CA ILE A 138 -0.56 -9.27 5.38
C ILE A 138 -0.10 -10.31 4.33
N VAL A 139 -0.82 -10.43 3.20
CA VAL A 139 -0.44 -11.34 2.12
C VAL A 139 0.93 -10.97 1.53
N LEU A 140 1.18 -9.68 1.27
CA LEU A 140 2.47 -9.22 0.76
C LEU A 140 3.62 -9.47 1.75
N ALA A 141 3.38 -9.20 3.04
CA ALA A 141 4.34 -9.50 4.09
C ALA A 141 4.58 -11.01 4.24
N ALA A 142 3.53 -11.84 4.12
CA ALA A 142 3.65 -13.30 4.16
C ALA A 142 4.46 -13.84 2.97
N ILE A 143 4.25 -13.31 1.75
CA ILE A 143 5.06 -13.69 0.57
C ILE A 143 6.54 -13.35 0.81
N SER A 144 6.83 -12.14 1.31
CA SER A 144 8.18 -11.70 1.65
C SER A 144 8.78 -12.57 2.76
N TYR A 145 7.99 -12.94 3.77
CA TYR A 145 8.36 -13.82 4.87
C TYR A 145 8.75 -15.22 4.37
N VAL A 146 7.90 -15.83 3.56
CA VAL A 146 8.17 -17.14 2.96
C VAL A 146 9.43 -17.10 2.10
N LEU A 147 9.64 -16.02 1.35
CA LEU A 147 10.84 -15.85 0.52
C LEU A 147 12.11 -15.87 1.35
N TYR A 148 12.23 -15.02 2.39
CA TYR A 148 13.48 -14.96 3.16
C TYR A 148 13.73 -16.24 3.97
N LEU A 149 12.68 -16.89 4.48
CA LEU A 149 12.81 -18.21 5.11
C LEU A 149 13.29 -19.28 4.11
N ALA A 150 12.66 -19.34 2.94
CA ALA A 150 13.04 -20.30 1.90
C ALA A 150 14.49 -20.12 1.45
N VAL A 151 14.94 -18.86 1.29
CA VAL A 151 16.32 -18.55 0.93
C VAL A 151 17.29 -18.96 2.03
N GLY A 152 17.00 -18.63 3.29
CA GLY A 152 17.83 -18.99 4.45
C GLY A 152 17.93 -20.51 4.65
N ILE A 153 16.79 -21.19 4.59
CA ILE A 153 16.74 -22.67 4.74
C ILE A 153 17.48 -23.38 3.59
N ARG A 154 17.33 -22.88 2.34
CA ARG A 154 18.03 -23.46 1.19
C ARG A 154 19.55 -23.29 1.27
N LYS A 155 20.04 -22.18 1.83
CA LYS A 155 21.48 -21.91 1.95
C LYS A 155 22.12 -22.67 3.10
N HIS A 156 21.50 -22.68 4.29
CA HIS A 156 22.11 -23.18 5.53
C HIS A 156 21.53 -24.52 6.01
N GLY A 157 20.39 -24.95 5.48
CA GLY A 157 19.58 -26.03 6.02
C GLY A 157 18.75 -25.60 7.23
N LEU A 158 17.64 -26.30 7.51
CA LEU A 158 16.66 -25.89 8.52
C LEU A 158 17.26 -25.75 9.93
N VAL A 159 17.99 -26.79 10.38
CA VAL A 159 18.53 -26.83 11.76
C VAL A 159 19.60 -25.75 11.97
N LYS A 160 20.54 -25.61 11.01
CA LYS A 160 21.61 -24.61 11.10
C LYS A 160 21.02 -23.21 11.03
N TYR A 161 20.06 -22.95 10.13
CA TYR A 161 19.38 -21.65 10.01
C TYR A 161 18.67 -21.25 11.29
N LEU A 162 17.89 -22.14 11.92
CA LEU A 162 17.24 -21.88 13.19
C LEU A 162 18.25 -21.60 14.30
N LYS A 163 19.35 -22.38 14.35
CA LYS A 163 20.40 -22.15 15.34
C LYS A 163 21.07 -20.79 15.17
N MET A 164 21.41 -20.41 13.95
CA MET A 164 22.02 -19.09 13.65
C MET A 164 21.08 -17.93 13.97
N THR A 165 19.76 -18.11 13.71
CA THR A 165 18.77 -17.05 13.94
C THR A 165 18.42 -16.87 15.43
N LEU A 166 18.49 -17.94 16.24
CA LEU A 166 18.08 -17.93 17.63
C LEU A 166 19.24 -17.85 18.62
N ILE A 167 20.43 -18.29 18.25
CA ILE A 167 21.58 -18.37 19.13
C ILE A 167 22.64 -17.38 18.64
N MET A 168 22.81 -16.27 19.36
CA MET A 168 23.87 -15.31 19.06
C MET A 168 25.23 -15.84 19.51
N PRO A 169 26.26 -15.86 18.64
CA PRO A 169 27.61 -16.21 19.03
C PRO A 169 28.20 -15.18 20.00
N GLY A 170 28.98 -15.65 20.98
CA GLY A 170 29.67 -14.77 21.93
C GLY A 170 28.88 -14.37 23.20
N VAL A 171 27.64 -14.85 23.35
CA VAL A 171 26.83 -14.57 24.55
C VAL A 171 26.95 -15.73 25.57
N PRO A 172 27.10 -15.43 26.90
CA PRO A 172 27.14 -16.45 27.95
C PRO A 172 25.85 -17.28 27.96
N TRP A 173 25.98 -18.59 28.20
CA TRP A 173 24.87 -19.56 28.14
C TRP A 173 23.63 -19.17 28.98
N PRO A 174 23.71 -18.60 30.20
CA PRO A 174 22.53 -18.22 30.97
C PRO A 174 21.68 -17.13 30.32
N MET A 175 22.29 -16.24 29.52
CA MET A 175 21.57 -15.18 28.81
C MET A 175 20.74 -15.69 27.61
N HIS A 176 21.09 -16.84 27.09
CA HIS A 176 20.30 -17.45 25.98
C HIS A 176 18.87 -17.78 26.40
N PHE A 177 18.63 -18.07 27.69
CA PHE A 177 17.26 -18.32 28.19
C PHE A 177 16.33 -17.12 27.98
N LEU A 178 16.85 -15.91 28.05
CA LEU A 178 16.09 -14.68 27.79
C LEU A 178 16.17 -14.26 26.31
N LEU A 179 17.35 -14.42 25.69
CA LEU A 179 17.57 -13.97 24.30
C LEU A 179 16.79 -14.80 23.28
N VAL A 180 16.77 -16.12 23.41
CA VAL A 180 16.12 -17.02 22.43
C VAL A 180 14.62 -16.70 22.24
N PRO A 181 13.79 -16.49 23.28
CA PRO A 181 12.41 -16.07 23.11
C PRO A 181 12.29 -14.68 22.44
N ILE A 182 13.18 -13.74 22.78
CA ILE A 182 13.18 -12.40 22.19
C ILE A 182 13.55 -12.48 20.70
N GLU A 183 14.60 -13.19 20.33
CA GLU A 183 15.02 -13.38 18.94
C GLU A 183 13.97 -14.14 18.13
N PHE A 184 13.31 -15.13 18.73
CA PHE A 184 12.19 -15.81 18.11
C PHE A 184 11.05 -14.83 17.79
N LEU A 185 10.62 -14.07 18.78
CA LEU A 185 9.57 -13.08 18.61
C LEU A 185 9.95 -12.01 17.57
N GLN A 186 11.20 -11.53 17.62
CA GLN A 186 11.73 -10.53 16.70
C GLN A 186 11.74 -11.04 15.25
N ASN A 187 12.34 -12.19 14.99
CA ASN A 187 12.59 -12.67 13.63
C ASN A 187 11.36 -13.30 13.00
N PHE A 188 10.51 -13.98 13.77
CA PHE A 188 9.38 -14.76 13.23
C PHE A 188 8.04 -14.02 13.32
N ILE A 189 7.86 -13.11 14.26
CA ILE A 189 6.60 -12.40 14.48
C ILE A 189 6.74 -10.91 14.13
N ASN A 190 7.69 -10.20 14.75
CA ASN A 190 7.76 -8.74 14.58
C ASN A 190 8.10 -8.32 13.15
N ARG A 191 9.02 -9.00 12.47
CA ARG A 191 9.40 -8.65 11.09
C ARG A 191 8.21 -8.65 10.13
N PRO A 192 7.43 -9.73 9.97
CA PRO A 192 6.28 -9.74 9.05
C PRO A 192 5.15 -8.84 9.53
N VAL A 193 4.88 -8.77 10.83
CA VAL A 193 3.81 -7.94 11.39
C VAL A 193 4.10 -6.45 11.18
N THR A 194 5.30 -5.98 11.51
CA THR A 194 5.67 -4.57 11.32
C THR A 194 5.69 -4.18 9.84
N LEU A 195 6.09 -5.10 8.95
CA LEU A 195 6.08 -4.87 7.50
C LEU A 195 4.64 -4.69 6.99
N ALA A 196 3.72 -5.56 7.40
CA ALA A 196 2.30 -5.48 7.05
C ALA A 196 1.63 -4.22 7.64
N LEU A 197 1.82 -3.99 8.94
CA LEU A 197 1.21 -2.85 9.63
C LEU A 197 1.70 -1.51 9.09
N ARG A 198 2.96 -1.40 8.72
CA ARG A 198 3.51 -0.16 8.13
C ARG A 198 2.84 0.18 6.81
N LEU A 199 2.68 -0.80 5.93
CA LEU A 199 2.00 -0.60 4.65
C LEU A 199 0.52 -0.25 4.84
N PHE A 200 -0.17 -0.98 5.72
CA PHE A 200 -1.57 -0.73 6.07
C PHE A 200 -1.76 0.66 6.70
N ALA A 201 -1.02 0.96 7.78
CA ALA A 201 -1.22 2.18 8.54
C ALA A 201 -0.98 3.45 7.71
N ASN A 202 0.06 3.45 6.87
CA ASN A 202 0.34 4.60 6.01
C ASN A 202 -0.77 4.84 4.99
N MET A 203 -1.28 3.78 4.33
CA MET A 203 -2.35 3.92 3.34
C MET A 203 -3.69 4.23 3.98
N PHE A 204 -4.02 3.61 5.11
CA PHE A 204 -5.25 3.86 5.85
C PHE A 204 -5.30 5.29 6.42
N ALA A 205 -4.22 5.72 7.10
CA ALA A 205 -4.16 7.05 7.70
C ALA A 205 -4.14 8.16 6.64
N GLY A 206 -3.39 8.00 5.56
CA GLY A 206 -3.34 8.97 4.45
C GLY A 206 -4.72 9.16 3.83
N HIS A 207 -5.39 8.07 3.49
CA HIS A 207 -6.73 8.10 2.91
C HIS A 207 -7.78 8.69 3.86
N LEU A 208 -7.72 8.34 5.17
CA LEU A 208 -8.63 8.90 6.17
C LEU A 208 -8.46 10.41 6.30
N LEU A 209 -7.22 10.92 6.33
CA LEU A 209 -6.96 12.36 6.38
C LEU A 209 -7.48 13.08 5.14
N LEU A 210 -7.25 12.52 3.96
CA LEU A 210 -7.74 13.08 2.70
C LEU A 210 -9.27 13.14 2.70
N LEU A 211 -9.92 12.08 3.16
CA LEU A 211 -11.37 12.01 3.25
C LEU A 211 -11.93 13.02 4.25
N VAL A 212 -11.32 13.17 5.43
CA VAL A 212 -11.71 14.17 6.44
C VAL A 212 -11.64 15.59 5.88
N PHE A 213 -10.58 15.97 5.20
CA PHE A 213 -10.46 17.32 4.63
C PHE A 213 -11.40 17.54 3.45
N THR A 214 -11.61 16.53 2.62
CA THR A 214 -12.48 16.65 1.44
C THR A 214 -13.95 16.70 1.85
N VAL A 215 -14.43 15.71 2.61
CA VAL A 215 -15.83 15.66 3.05
C VAL A 215 -16.13 16.79 4.04
N GLY A 216 -15.19 17.05 4.97
CA GLY A 216 -15.31 18.19 5.89
C GLY A 216 -15.43 19.53 5.15
N GLY A 217 -14.66 19.72 4.07
CA GLY A 217 -14.78 20.89 3.19
C GLY A 217 -16.17 21.00 2.58
N PHE A 218 -16.75 19.93 2.07
CA PHE A 218 -18.13 19.93 1.52
C PHE A 218 -19.17 20.23 2.58
N VAL A 219 -19.07 19.60 3.76
CA VAL A 219 -20.00 19.85 4.87
C VAL A 219 -19.92 21.29 5.34
N MET A 220 -18.72 21.87 5.45
CA MET A 220 -18.53 23.29 5.80
C MET A 220 -19.07 24.24 4.72
N LEU A 221 -18.97 23.87 3.45
CA LEU A 221 -19.50 24.69 2.35
C LEU A 221 -21.04 24.77 2.38
N SER A 222 -21.70 23.72 2.88
CA SER A 222 -23.17 23.65 3.00
C SER A 222 -23.71 24.32 4.27
N ALA A 223 -22.86 24.85 5.13
CA ALA A 223 -23.29 25.51 6.38
C ALA A 223 -23.88 26.91 6.11
N ASP A 224 -24.86 27.34 6.90
CA ASP A 224 -25.51 28.65 6.78
C ASP A 224 -24.65 29.82 7.24
N ASN A 225 -23.51 29.54 7.89
CA ASN A 225 -22.63 30.56 8.46
C ASN A 225 -21.48 30.87 7.50
N LEU A 226 -21.38 32.16 7.07
CA LEU A 226 -20.33 32.62 6.15
C LEU A 226 -18.90 32.35 6.65
N PHE A 227 -18.66 32.41 7.96
CA PHE A 227 -17.35 32.10 8.54
C PHE A 227 -16.96 30.62 8.33
N VAL A 228 -17.93 29.72 8.49
CA VAL A 228 -17.73 28.27 8.25
C VAL A 228 -17.51 28.00 6.76
N GLN A 229 -18.25 28.66 5.87
CA GLN A 229 -18.05 28.56 4.42
C GLN A 229 -16.65 29.03 4.00
N VAL A 230 -16.15 30.12 4.54
CA VAL A 230 -14.78 30.58 4.28
C VAL A 230 -13.74 29.55 4.76
N THR A 231 -13.99 28.92 5.90
CA THR A 231 -13.12 27.86 6.44
C THR A 231 -13.09 26.63 5.51
N SER A 232 -14.13 26.37 4.70
CA SER A 232 -14.13 25.27 3.72
C SER A 232 -13.03 25.42 2.67
N VAL A 233 -12.69 26.65 2.26
CA VAL A 233 -11.60 26.92 1.31
C VAL A 233 -10.26 26.44 1.88
N PHE A 234 -10.04 26.68 3.17
CA PHE A 234 -8.84 26.17 3.84
C PHE A 234 -8.83 24.64 3.90
N SER A 235 -9.99 24.00 4.16
CA SER A 235 -10.12 22.54 4.15
C SER A 235 -9.77 21.92 2.79
N PHE A 236 -10.26 22.50 1.68
CA PHE A 236 -9.89 22.03 0.33
C PHE A 236 -8.41 22.27 0.00
N ALA A 237 -7.84 23.40 0.43
CA ALA A 237 -6.41 23.66 0.27
C ALA A 237 -5.59 22.58 1.00
N MET A 238 -5.99 22.21 2.23
CA MET A 238 -5.35 21.14 2.99
C MET A 238 -5.55 19.77 2.35
N ALA A 239 -6.71 19.49 1.73
CA ALA A 239 -6.93 18.27 0.96
C ALA A 239 -5.92 18.11 -0.19
N ILE A 240 -5.63 19.21 -0.92
CA ILE A 240 -4.63 19.22 -1.99
C ILE A 240 -3.23 18.95 -1.42
N VAL A 241 -2.85 19.60 -0.33
CA VAL A 241 -1.56 19.37 0.34
C VAL A 241 -1.44 17.91 0.80
N MET A 242 -2.52 17.36 1.36
CA MET A 242 -2.54 15.95 1.81
C MET A 242 -2.44 14.98 0.63
N ALA A 243 -3.04 15.27 -0.53
CA ALA A 243 -2.90 14.44 -1.72
C ALA A 243 -1.44 14.39 -2.22
N PHE A 244 -0.72 15.52 -2.22
CA PHE A 244 0.72 15.54 -2.53
C PHE A 244 1.55 14.77 -1.50
N PHE A 245 1.24 14.93 -0.21
CA PHE A 245 1.89 14.20 0.86
C PHE A 245 1.66 12.69 0.70
N GLU A 246 0.44 12.26 0.42
CA GLU A 246 0.08 10.86 0.18
C GLU A 246 0.83 10.28 -1.04
N ALA A 247 1.00 11.07 -2.13
CA ALA A 247 1.80 10.68 -3.28
C ALA A 247 3.26 10.40 -2.90
N LEU A 248 3.86 11.28 -2.10
CA LEU A 248 5.23 11.11 -1.61
C LEU A 248 5.35 9.86 -0.73
N VAL A 249 4.42 9.70 0.22
CA VAL A 249 4.38 8.53 1.11
C VAL A 249 4.15 7.25 0.33
N ALA A 250 3.34 7.25 -0.74
CA ALA A 250 3.12 6.10 -1.60
C ALA A 250 4.42 5.56 -2.22
N VAL A 251 5.27 6.46 -2.73
CA VAL A 251 6.58 6.11 -3.30
C VAL A 251 7.54 5.64 -2.21
N LEU A 252 7.65 6.41 -1.11
CA LEU A 252 8.49 6.08 0.04
C LEU A 252 8.15 4.71 0.62
N GLN A 253 6.87 4.40 0.75
CA GLN A 253 6.41 3.15 1.32
C GLN A 253 6.77 1.95 0.44
N ALA A 254 6.64 2.07 -0.89
CA ALA A 254 7.08 1.04 -1.82
C ALA A 254 8.61 0.80 -1.69
N TYR A 255 9.39 1.88 -1.61
CA TYR A 255 10.84 1.80 -1.43
C TYR A 255 11.23 1.12 -0.10
N VAL A 256 10.66 1.58 1.01
CA VAL A 256 10.95 1.05 2.36
C VAL A 256 10.55 -0.41 2.49
N PHE A 257 9.37 -0.81 1.95
CA PHE A 257 8.92 -2.20 2.01
C PHE A 257 9.92 -3.14 1.32
N VAL A 258 10.35 -2.77 0.11
CA VAL A 258 11.30 -3.59 -0.67
C VAL A 258 12.69 -3.59 -0.05
N THR A 259 13.15 -2.45 0.47
CA THR A 259 14.45 -2.35 1.16
C THR A 259 14.49 -3.25 2.41
N LEU A 260 13.42 -3.23 3.22
CA LEU A 260 13.34 -4.10 4.40
C LEU A 260 13.27 -5.58 4.00
N THR A 261 12.51 -5.91 2.96
CA THR A 261 12.46 -7.29 2.46
C THR A 261 13.84 -7.73 1.95
N ALA A 262 14.55 -6.89 1.20
CA ALA A 262 15.91 -7.16 0.73
C ALA A 262 16.88 -7.32 1.91
N ASN A 263 16.79 -6.47 2.93
CA ASN A 263 17.59 -6.58 4.15
C ASN A 263 17.34 -7.92 4.87
N TYR A 264 16.09 -8.36 5.00
CA TYR A 264 15.75 -9.66 5.63
C TYR A 264 16.28 -10.84 4.81
N VAL A 265 16.23 -10.77 3.48
CA VAL A 265 16.84 -11.79 2.62
C VAL A 265 18.36 -11.73 2.73
N GLY A 266 18.95 -10.53 2.79
CA GLY A 266 20.39 -10.32 2.98
C GLY A 266 20.90 -10.93 4.28
N THR A 267 20.23 -10.67 5.40
CA THR A 267 20.57 -11.28 6.71
C THR A 267 20.44 -12.80 6.68
N SER A 268 19.46 -13.35 5.95
CA SER A 268 19.32 -14.80 5.77
C SER A 268 20.40 -15.41 4.86
N LEU A 269 21.05 -14.59 4.02
CA LEU A 269 22.17 -14.98 3.16
C LEU A 269 23.54 -14.73 3.80
N ALA A 270 23.63 -13.96 4.87
CA ALA A 270 24.90 -13.70 5.54
C ALA A 270 25.50 -15.03 6.08
N GLU A 271 26.82 -15.12 6.01
CA GLU A 271 27.58 -16.19 6.65
C GLU A 271 28.01 -15.69 8.03
N GLU A 272 28.10 -16.61 9.00
CA GLU A 272 28.74 -16.31 10.28
C GLU A 272 30.21 -15.93 9.99
N HIS A 273 30.61 -14.73 10.37
CA HIS A 273 32.02 -14.35 10.52
C HIS A 273 32.53 -14.70 11.91
#